data_42802898cf5b94d33f373bdd6bee1ed1
#
_entry.id   42802898cf5b94d33f373bdd6bee1ed1
#
_cell.length_a   1.000
_cell.length_b   1.000
_cell.length_c   1.000
_cell.angle_alpha   90.00
_cell.angle_beta   90.00
_cell.angle_gamma   90.00
#
_symmetry.space_group_name_H-M   'P 1'
#
loop_
_entity.id
_entity.type
_entity.pdbx_description
1 polymer ?
#
loop_
_entity_poly.entity_id
_entity_poly.type
_entity_poly.pdbx_seq_one_letter_code
_entity_poly.pdbx_strand_id
1 'polypeptide(L)'
;TGAVTSVDVNKSLSSRPIADVGRGLQGVVPGMNITVPTGEVGSDPLIHIRGQVASVNGSGAPLILLDNVEIPSIQLVNPNDIESISVLKDAAASSIYGSKAAFGVVLITTKKGATSDKFEVTYTNNFSFQHLANEIKMAGIEGLRYTLDAQINRKDAMPAGGFWRINEESYQKAVEWQQKYGGSVKYNDPVVYGRDWIFDGNDKYGYRIYDGVKSMVRDWAPSSQHNLSINGKSGKTTYNIGLGLMNQEGMMKAAKHD
;
A
#
# COMPACT_ATOMS: atom_id res chain seq x y z
N THR A 1 28.19 11.98 -9.34
CA THR A 1 26.84 11.68 -9.82
C THR A 1 26.94 11.07 -11.22
N GLY A 2 27.21 9.76 -11.28
CA GLY A 2 27.40 9.05 -12.56
C GLY A 2 26.09 8.91 -13.35
N ALA A 3 26.23 8.76 -14.65
CA ALA A 3 25.14 8.46 -15.61
C ALA A 3 24.42 7.15 -15.28
N VAL A 4 25.14 6.22 -14.66
CA VAL A 4 24.65 4.89 -14.25
C VAL A 4 24.83 4.73 -12.76
N THR A 5 23.79 4.23 -12.09
CA THR A 5 23.86 3.83 -10.68
C THR A 5 23.48 2.37 -10.58
N SER A 6 24.35 1.54 -10.04
CA SER A 6 24.10 0.12 -9.75
C SER A 6 23.96 -0.08 -8.25
N VAL A 7 22.97 -0.84 -7.84
CA VAL A 7 22.70 -1.21 -6.46
C VAL A 7 22.67 -2.72 -6.35
N ASP A 8 23.49 -3.23 -5.44
CA ASP A 8 23.46 -4.62 -5.02
C ASP A 8 22.24 -4.82 -4.10
N VAL A 9 21.27 -5.56 -4.59
CA VAL A 9 20.00 -5.80 -3.90
C VAL A 9 20.22 -6.64 -2.65
N ASN A 10 21.10 -7.61 -2.70
CA ASN A 10 21.38 -8.47 -1.56
C ASN A 10 21.92 -7.69 -0.35
N LYS A 11 22.78 -6.69 -0.59
CA LYS A 11 23.31 -5.83 0.48
C LYS A 11 22.30 -4.82 1.01
N SER A 12 21.51 -4.27 0.13
CA SER A 12 20.62 -3.13 0.46
C SER A 12 19.27 -3.57 1.02
N LEU A 13 18.82 -4.76 0.66
CA LEU A 13 17.48 -5.24 0.95
C LEU A 13 17.44 -6.45 1.90
N SER A 14 18.58 -7.10 2.18
CA SER A 14 18.63 -8.30 3.04
C SER A 14 18.17 -8.07 4.49
N SER A 15 18.20 -6.81 4.96
CA SER A 15 17.78 -6.45 6.32
C SER A 15 16.33 -6.01 6.42
N ARG A 16 15.59 -5.93 5.29
CA ARG A 16 14.21 -5.48 5.27
C ARG A 16 13.31 -6.58 4.70
N PRO A 17 12.22 -6.94 5.36
CA PRO A 17 11.20 -7.82 4.77
C PRO A 17 10.51 -7.07 3.62
N ILE A 18 10.91 -7.39 2.39
CA ILE A 18 10.42 -6.70 1.20
C ILE A 18 9.40 -7.57 0.52
N ALA A 19 8.15 -7.20 0.71
CA ALA A 19 7.05 -7.76 -0.05
C ALA A 19 6.96 -7.18 -1.48
N ASP A 20 7.58 -6.00 -1.70
CA ASP A 20 7.44 -5.19 -2.90
C ASP A 20 8.79 -4.58 -3.27
N VAL A 21 9.30 -4.93 -4.45
CA VAL A 21 10.58 -4.44 -4.99
C VAL A 21 10.60 -2.91 -5.05
N GLY A 22 9.49 -2.30 -5.48
CA GLY A 22 9.38 -0.84 -5.60
C GLY A 22 9.58 -0.15 -4.25
N ARG A 23 8.89 -0.62 -3.21
CA ARG A 23 9.06 -0.08 -1.85
C ARG A 23 10.45 -0.32 -1.29
N GLY A 24 11.03 -1.46 -1.60
CA GLY A 24 12.40 -1.79 -1.17
C GLY A 24 13.45 -0.86 -1.75
N LEU A 25 13.25 -0.39 -2.96
CA LEU A 25 14.17 0.51 -3.65
C LEU A 25 14.00 1.98 -3.28
N GLN A 26 12.94 2.33 -2.56
CA GLN A 26 12.69 3.72 -2.15
C GLN A 26 13.83 4.25 -1.28
N GLY A 27 14.48 5.32 -1.73
CA GLY A 27 15.60 5.94 -1.05
C GLY A 27 16.95 5.22 -1.18
N VAL A 28 16.98 4.05 -1.84
CA VAL A 28 18.22 3.26 -2.04
C VAL A 28 18.99 3.71 -3.29
N VAL A 29 18.26 4.07 -4.34
CA VAL A 29 18.87 4.48 -5.62
C VAL A 29 18.91 6.01 -5.73
N PRO A 30 20.10 6.65 -5.69
CA PRO A 30 20.19 8.09 -5.84
C PRO A 30 19.62 8.58 -7.18
N GLY A 31 18.77 9.60 -7.15
CA GLY A 31 18.15 10.19 -8.34
C GLY A 31 16.98 9.40 -8.93
N MET A 32 16.51 8.38 -8.23
CA MET A 32 15.25 7.68 -8.51
C MET A 32 14.26 8.00 -7.39
N ASN A 33 13.11 8.54 -7.75
CA ASN A 33 12.01 8.78 -6.83
C ASN A 33 10.94 7.72 -7.06
N ILE A 34 10.60 6.99 -6.00
CA ILE A 34 9.55 5.98 -6.02
C ILE A 34 8.45 6.44 -5.07
N THR A 35 7.25 6.57 -5.61
CA THR A 35 6.06 6.95 -4.84
C THR A 35 5.02 5.85 -4.97
N VAL A 36 4.50 5.39 -3.84
CA VAL A 36 3.36 4.47 -3.79
C VAL A 36 2.13 5.30 -3.43
N PRO A 37 1.30 5.69 -4.41
CA PRO A 37 0.21 6.65 -4.20
C PRO A 37 -0.94 6.07 -3.38
N THR A 38 -1.09 4.76 -3.40
CA THR A 38 -2.15 4.05 -2.67
C THR A 38 -1.56 3.06 -1.68
N GLY A 39 -2.29 2.79 -0.61
CA GLY A 39 -1.94 1.70 0.32
C GLY A 39 -2.40 0.32 -0.17
N GLU A 40 -2.89 0.24 -1.40
CA GLU A 40 -3.42 -0.97 -1.99
C GLU A 40 -2.30 -1.99 -2.25
N VAL A 41 -2.57 -3.24 -1.91
CA VAL A 41 -1.63 -4.35 -2.12
C VAL A 41 -1.54 -4.67 -3.61
N GLY A 42 -0.31 -4.74 -4.13
CA GLY A 42 -0.07 -5.05 -5.55
C GLY A 42 -0.24 -3.85 -6.49
N SER A 43 -0.48 -2.64 -5.99
CA SER A 43 -0.49 -1.44 -6.84
C SER A 43 0.92 -1.10 -7.32
N ASP A 44 1.05 -0.74 -8.59
CA ASP A 44 2.33 -0.35 -9.16
C ASP A 44 2.87 0.94 -8.55
N PRO A 45 4.15 0.97 -8.16
CA PRO A 45 4.79 2.19 -7.73
C PRO A 45 5.00 3.14 -8.91
N LEU A 46 4.82 4.43 -8.67
CA LEU A 46 5.23 5.46 -9.62
C LEU A 46 6.74 5.67 -9.49
N ILE A 47 7.46 5.40 -10.57
CA ILE A 47 8.92 5.53 -10.63
C ILE A 47 9.28 6.74 -11.51
N HIS A 48 10.01 7.68 -10.94
CA HIS A 48 10.54 8.85 -11.67
C HIS A 48 12.06 8.91 -11.54
N ILE A 49 12.75 9.13 -12.65
CA ILE A 49 14.20 9.29 -12.69
C ILE A 49 14.52 10.75 -12.93
N ARG A 50 15.36 11.38 -12.07
CA ARG A 50 15.80 12.79 -12.13
C ARG A 50 14.66 13.82 -12.09
N GLY A 51 13.55 13.51 -11.45
CA GLY A 51 12.45 14.47 -11.29
C GLY A 51 11.77 14.88 -12.61
N GLN A 52 12.01 14.15 -13.71
CA GLN A 52 11.30 14.39 -14.94
C GLN A 52 9.82 14.05 -14.73
N VAL A 53 9.01 15.08 -14.73
CA VAL A 53 7.56 14.96 -14.69
C VAL A 53 7.09 14.69 -16.13
N ALA A 54 6.11 13.82 -16.25
CA ALA A 54 5.52 13.43 -17.51
C ALA A 54 5.29 14.58 -18.48
N SER A 55 5.53 14.34 -19.76
CA SER A 55 4.94 15.09 -20.86
C SER A 55 3.42 15.14 -20.67
N VAL A 56 2.78 16.21 -21.14
CA VAL A 56 1.32 16.49 -21.01
C VAL A 56 0.42 15.30 -21.42
N ASN A 57 0.95 14.33 -22.14
CA ASN A 57 0.22 13.14 -22.66
C ASN A 57 0.88 11.79 -22.37
N GLY A 58 1.87 11.70 -21.47
CA GLY A 58 2.56 10.42 -21.18
C GLY A 58 2.83 10.20 -19.70
N SER A 59 2.91 8.95 -19.29
CA SER A 59 3.09 8.54 -17.87
C SER A 59 4.46 8.93 -17.28
N GLY A 60 5.44 9.33 -18.10
CA GLY A 60 6.80 9.64 -17.65
C GLY A 60 7.51 8.48 -16.93
N ALA A 61 7.00 7.26 -17.08
CA ALA A 61 7.55 6.08 -16.47
C ALA A 61 8.85 5.65 -17.20
N PRO A 62 9.87 5.19 -16.48
CA PRO A 62 11.07 4.62 -17.08
C PRO A 62 10.77 3.27 -17.73
N LEU A 63 11.60 2.89 -18.70
CA LEU A 63 11.59 1.55 -19.26
C LEU A 63 12.15 0.55 -18.24
N ILE A 64 11.41 -0.52 -17.96
CA ILE A 64 11.86 -1.56 -17.02
C ILE A 64 12.23 -2.82 -17.82
N LEU A 65 13.46 -3.27 -17.64
CA LEU A 65 14.00 -4.45 -18.30
C LEU A 65 14.44 -5.50 -17.28
N LEU A 66 13.94 -6.72 -17.44
CA LEU A 66 14.37 -7.90 -16.70
C LEU A 66 15.25 -8.75 -17.62
N ASP A 67 16.53 -8.89 -17.31
CA ASP A 67 17.51 -9.60 -18.15
C ASP A 67 17.44 -9.19 -19.63
N ASN A 68 17.32 -7.88 -19.89
CA ASN A 68 17.14 -7.23 -21.20
C ASN A 68 15.77 -7.46 -21.90
N VAL A 69 14.80 -8.04 -21.21
CA VAL A 69 13.42 -8.18 -21.70
C VAL A 69 12.54 -7.13 -21.05
N GLU A 70 11.75 -6.40 -21.85
CA GLU A 70 10.81 -5.39 -21.32
C GLU A 70 9.69 -6.06 -20.51
N ILE A 71 9.45 -5.56 -19.30
CA ILE A 71 8.36 -5.97 -18.43
C ILE A 71 7.48 -4.76 -18.07
N PRO A 72 6.15 -4.95 -17.96
CA PRO A 72 5.23 -3.84 -17.72
C PRO A 72 5.30 -3.29 -16.29
N SER A 73 5.74 -4.09 -15.32
CA SER A 73 5.78 -3.72 -13.91
C SER A 73 6.93 -4.38 -13.18
N ILE A 74 7.56 -3.62 -12.27
CA ILE A 74 8.59 -4.13 -11.35
C ILE A 74 8.01 -5.11 -10.31
N GLN A 75 6.71 -5.07 -10.08
CA GLN A 75 6.00 -5.96 -9.16
C GLN A 75 5.99 -7.42 -9.60
N LEU A 76 6.20 -7.68 -10.91
CA LEU A 76 6.25 -9.03 -11.45
C LEU A 76 7.53 -9.78 -11.07
N VAL A 77 8.52 -9.07 -10.51
CA VAL A 77 9.83 -9.64 -10.18
C VAL A 77 9.88 -10.00 -8.70
N ASN A 78 10.23 -11.25 -8.40
CA ASN A 78 10.47 -11.65 -7.02
C ASN A 78 11.78 -11.01 -6.52
N PRO A 79 11.74 -10.21 -5.42
CA PRO A 79 12.94 -9.55 -4.88
C PRO A 79 14.10 -10.51 -4.61
N ASN A 80 13.80 -11.76 -4.24
CA ASN A 80 14.82 -12.75 -3.89
C ASN A 80 15.57 -13.30 -5.11
N ASP A 81 15.04 -13.16 -6.32
CA ASP A 81 15.66 -13.61 -7.54
C ASP A 81 16.56 -12.53 -8.18
N ILE A 82 16.54 -11.30 -7.64
CA ILE A 82 17.33 -10.18 -8.15
C ILE A 82 18.76 -10.26 -7.62
N GLU A 83 19.72 -10.14 -8.54
CA GLU A 83 21.15 -9.97 -8.22
C GLU A 83 21.49 -8.49 -8.06
N SER A 84 21.12 -7.68 -9.07
CA SER A 84 21.41 -6.25 -9.08
C SER A 84 20.39 -5.45 -9.86
N ILE A 85 20.27 -4.16 -9.52
CA ILE A 85 19.45 -3.20 -10.25
C ILE A 85 20.35 -2.05 -10.67
N SER A 86 20.38 -1.77 -11.97
CA SER A 86 21.10 -0.65 -12.56
C SER A 86 20.15 0.35 -13.16
N VAL A 87 20.34 1.64 -12.84
CA VAL A 87 19.48 2.73 -13.34
C VAL A 87 20.27 3.61 -14.28
N LEU A 88 19.85 3.66 -15.54
CA LEU A 88 20.38 4.56 -16.56
C LEU A 88 19.59 5.86 -16.53
N LYS A 89 20.27 6.94 -16.17
CA LYS A 89 19.63 8.23 -15.93
C LYS A 89 19.84 9.23 -17.07
N ASP A 90 20.82 9.01 -17.93
CA ASP A 90 21.18 9.91 -19.02
C ASP A 90 20.62 9.43 -20.36
N ALA A 91 20.19 10.38 -21.18
CA ALA A 91 19.72 10.10 -22.52
C ALA A 91 20.79 9.38 -23.38
N ALA A 92 22.09 9.69 -23.19
CA ALA A 92 23.16 8.99 -23.87
C ALA A 92 23.26 7.51 -23.48
N ALA A 93 23.14 7.20 -22.18
CA ALA A 93 23.17 5.82 -21.69
C ALA A 93 21.90 5.04 -22.06
N SER A 94 20.77 5.73 -22.19
CA SER A 94 19.47 5.12 -22.54
C SER A 94 19.23 5.08 -24.06
N SER A 95 20.04 5.75 -24.87
CA SER A 95 19.86 5.82 -26.34
C SER A 95 19.87 4.45 -27.04
N ILE A 96 20.54 3.47 -26.46
CA ILE A 96 20.55 2.09 -26.97
C ILE A 96 19.15 1.48 -27.02
N TYR A 97 18.25 1.94 -26.15
CA TYR A 97 16.88 1.42 -26.01
C TYR A 97 15.82 2.26 -26.74
N GLY A 98 16.25 3.27 -27.51
CA GLY A 98 15.39 4.08 -28.36
C GLY A 98 14.45 5.03 -27.59
N SER A 99 13.36 5.43 -28.21
CA SER A 99 12.42 6.44 -27.69
C SER A 99 11.70 6.01 -26.41
N LYS A 100 11.54 4.72 -26.16
CA LYS A 100 10.94 4.17 -24.92
C LYS A 100 11.76 4.51 -23.67
N ALA A 101 13.06 4.74 -23.84
CA ALA A 101 13.98 5.05 -22.75
C ALA A 101 14.13 6.55 -22.45
N ALA A 102 13.27 7.39 -23.01
CA ALA A 102 13.35 8.85 -22.86
C ALA A 102 13.29 9.31 -21.40
N PHE A 103 12.59 8.55 -20.54
CA PHE A 103 12.47 8.82 -19.10
C PHE A 103 13.44 8.01 -18.22
N GLY A 104 14.44 7.39 -18.86
CA GLY A 104 15.42 6.53 -18.20
C GLY A 104 15.08 5.04 -18.31
N VAL A 105 16.03 4.21 -17.85
CA VAL A 105 15.91 2.76 -17.91
C VAL A 105 16.27 2.14 -16.56
N VAL A 106 15.46 1.21 -16.09
CA VAL A 106 15.72 0.36 -14.95
C VAL A 106 16.07 -1.03 -15.45
N LEU A 107 17.33 -1.43 -15.30
CA LEU A 107 17.82 -2.75 -15.67
C LEU A 107 17.85 -3.64 -14.44
N ILE A 108 17.09 -4.71 -14.45
CA ILE A 108 17.06 -5.73 -13.41
C ILE A 108 17.79 -6.95 -13.92
N THR A 109 18.81 -7.37 -13.16
CA THR A 109 19.57 -8.60 -13.46
C THR A 109 19.24 -9.65 -12.43
N THR A 110 18.83 -10.83 -12.91
CA THR A 110 18.52 -11.96 -12.02
C THR A 110 19.77 -12.74 -11.64
N LYS A 111 19.68 -13.45 -10.52
CA LYS A 111 20.73 -14.34 -10.03
C LYS A 111 21.01 -15.44 -11.03
N LYS A 112 22.26 -15.62 -11.37
CA LYS A 112 22.71 -16.72 -12.23
C LYS A 112 22.85 -18.00 -11.42
N GLY A 113 22.79 -19.15 -12.09
CA GLY A 113 23.06 -20.44 -11.48
C GLY A 113 24.47 -20.53 -10.86
N ALA A 114 24.67 -21.47 -9.96
CA ALA A 114 25.93 -21.65 -9.26
C ALA A 114 27.11 -21.86 -10.21
N THR A 115 28.25 -21.30 -9.85
CA THR A 115 29.52 -21.50 -10.60
C THR A 115 30.26 -22.78 -10.20
N SER A 116 29.90 -23.36 -9.05
CA SER A 116 30.48 -24.62 -8.54
C SER A 116 29.53 -25.80 -8.81
N ASP A 117 30.10 -27.00 -8.95
CA ASP A 117 29.31 -28.24 -9.16
C ASP A 117 28.53 -28.69 -7.89
N LYS A 118 28.30 -27.75 -6.97
CA LYS A 118 27.50 -27.99 -5.77
C LYS A 118 26.05 -27.63 -6.01
N PHE A 119 25.19 -28.51 -5.55
CA PHE A 119 23.76 -28.28 -5.46
C PHE A 119 23.46 -27.54 -4.15
N GLU A 120 22.76 -26.42 -4.25
CA GLU A 120 22.38 -25.60 -3.11
C GLU A 120 20.88 -25.36 -3.13
N VAL A 121 20.22 -25.65 -1.98
CA VAL A 121 18.81 -25.34 -1.77
C VAL A 121 18.71 -24.30 -0.67
N THR A 122 18.11 -23.18 -1.00
CA THR A 122 17.88 -22.09 -0.05
C THR A 122 16.37 -21.90 0.13
N TYR A 123 15.89 -22.02 1.36
CA TYR A 123 14.53 -21.66 1.71
C TYR A 123 14.54 -20.43 2.61
N THR A 124 13.80 -19.40 2.17
CA THR A 124 13.65 -18.16 2.94
C THR A 124 12.17 -17.96 3.24
N ASN A 125 11.88 -17.67 4.49
CA ASN A 125 10.55 -17.37 4.97
C ASN A 125 10.54 -16.02 5.67
N ASN A 126 9.50 -15.22 5.39
CA ASN A 126 9.32 -13.92 6.01
C ASN A 126 7.85 -13.73 6.41
N PHE A 127 7.64 -13.43 7.69
CA PHE A 127 6.33 -13.01 8.22
C PHE A 127 6.42 -11.56 8.64
N SER A 128 5.47 -10.76 8.20
CA SER A 128 5.35 -9.37 8.62
C SER A 128 3.92 -8.98 8.97
N PHE A 129 3.81 -7.99 9.84
CA PHE A 129 2.54 -7.42 10.26
C PHE A 129 2.60 -5.92 10.05
N GLN A 130 1.62 -5.41 9.33
CA GLN A 130 1.49 -3.98 9.09
C GLN A 130 0.41 -3.41 10.01
N HIS A 131 0.63 -2.20 10.51
CA HIS A 131 -0.36 -1.41 11.25
C HIS A 131 -0.28 0.05 10.80
N LEU A 132 -1.30 0.83 11.11
CA LEU A 132 -1.26 2.27 10.84
C LEU A 132 -0.18 2.93 11.70
N ALA A 133 0.71 3.70 11.07
CA ALA A 133 1.75 4.43 11.78
C ALA A 133 1.16 5.52 12.71
N ASN A 134 0.06 6.14 12.26
CA ASN A 134 -0.70 7.11 13.04
C ASN A 134 -2.12 6.58 13.27
N GLU A 135 -2.51 6.52 14.52
CA GLU A 135 -3.87 6.17 14.90
C GLU A 135 -4.81 7.33 14.53
N ILE A 136 -5.77 7.06 13.65
CA ILE A 136 -6.81 8.03 13.33
C ILE A 136 -7.88 7.95 14.42
N LYS A 137 -7.94 8.96 15.26
CA LYS A 137 -8.96 9.04 16.31
C LYS A 137 -10.20 9.74 15.78
N MET A 138 -11.34 9.07 15.93
CA MET A 138 -12.63 9.68 15.65
C MET A 138 -13.04 10.61 16.81
N ALA A 139 -13.57 11.77 16.47
CA ALA A 139 -13.96 12.76 17.48
C ALA A 139 -15.19 12.34 18.33
N GLY A 140 -15.94 11.30 17.91
CA GLY A 140 -17.06 10.77 18.68
C GLY A 140 -18.11 11.82 19.03
N ILE A 141 -18.49 11.86 20.31
CA ILE A 141 -19.48 12.84 20.86
C ILE A 141 -19.01 14.29 20.67
N GLU A 142 -17.73 14.57 20.84
CA GLU A 142 -17.18 15.92 20.65
C GLU A 142 -17.33 16.40 19.21
N GLY A 143 -17.15 15.49 18.24
CA GLY A 143 -17.39 15.78 16.83
C GLY A 143 -18.84 16.12 16.53
N LEU A 144 -19.79 15.44 17.18
CA LEU A 144 -21.21 15.77 17.05
C LEU A 144 -21.50 17.15 17.66
N ARG A 145 -20.94 17.48 18.82
CA ARG A 145 -21.07 18.81 19.43
C ARG A 145 -20.53 19.90 18.52
N TYR A 146 -19.33 19.70 17.98
CA TYR A 146 -18.74 20.64 17.03
C TYR A 146 -19.64 20.86 15.80
N THR A 147 -20.21 19.78 15.25
CA THR A 147 -21.13 19.86 14.11
C THR A 147 -22.39 20.64 14.43
N LEU A 148 -22.97 20.41 15.61
CA LEU A 148 -24.15 21.12 16.09
C LEU A 148 -23.87 22.62 16.30
N ASP A 149 -22.75 22.97 16.95
CA ASP A 149 -22.35 24.36 17.18
C ASP A 149 -22.10 25.09 15.85
N ALA A 150 -21.45 24.40 14.90
CA ALA A 150 -21.23 24.95 13.56
C ALA A 150 -22.55 25.22 12.83
N GLN A 151 -23.54 24.33 12.95
CA GLN A 151 -24.88 24.47 12.38
C GLN A 151 -25.61 25.68 12.99
N ILE A 152 -25.58 25.80 14.32
CA ILE A 152 -26.22 26.93 15.04
C ILE A 152 -25.58 28.25 14.62
N ASN A 153 -24.25 28.31 14.54
CA ASN A 153 -23.51 29.50 14.15
C ASN A 153 -23.78 29.93 12.69
N ARG A 154 -23.98 28.98 11.82
CA ARG A 154 -24.33 29.27 10.40
C ARG A 154 -25.81 29.60 10.20
N LYS A 155 -26.63 29.44 11.19
CA LYS A 155 -28.10 29.56 11.09
C LYS A 155 -28.71 28.66 10.02
N ASP A 156 -28.07 27.53 9.72
CA ASP A 156 -28.52 26.56 8.75
C ASP A 156 -29.38 25.48 9.39
N ALA A 157 -30.52 25.19 8.77
CA ALA A 157 -31.37 24.08 9.21
C ALA A 157 -30.78 22.69 8.90
N MET A 158 -29.66 22.62 8.16
CA MET A 158 -29.08 21.38 7.69
C MET A 158 -27.56 21.31 7.91
N PRO A 159 -27.02 20.26 8.56
CA PRO A 159 -25.61 19.96 8.43
C PRO A 159 -25.30 19.64 6.97
N ALA A 160 -24.25 20.26 6.41
CA ALA A 160 -23.84 20.02 5.04
C ALA A 160 -23.57 18.51 4.83
N GLY A 161 -24.30 17.90 3.87
CA GLY A 161 -24.10 16.50 3.46
C GLY A 161 -24.71 15.44 4.35
N GLY A 162 -25.56 15.80 5.31
CA GLY A 162 -26.10 14.85 6.26
C GLY A 162 -27.35 14.12 5.78
N PHE A 163 -27.27 12.81 5.58
CA PHE A 163 -28.42 11.92 5.52
C PHE A 163 -29.16 11.86 6.87
N TRP A 164 -28.44 12.20 7.96
CA TRP A 164 -28.90 12.26 9.32
C TRP A 164 -28.92 13.70 9.81
N ARG A 165 -29.97 14.06 10.52
CA ARG A 165 -30.09 15.36 11.17
C ARG A 165 -29.44 15.33 12.54
N ILE A 166 -29.04 16.49 13.02
CA ILE A 166 -28.60 16.71 14.39
C ILE A 166 -29.28 17.94 14.96
N ASN A 167 -29.79 17.84 16.17
CA ASN A 167 -30.31 18.93 16.99
C ASN A 167 -29.88 18.69 18.45
N GLU A 168 -30.18 19.63 19.35
CA GLU A 168 -29.77 19.52 20.75
C GLU A 168 -30.34 18.25 21.41
N GLU A 169 -31.62 17.90 21.14
CA GLU A 169 -32.23 16.68 21.67
C GLU A 169 -31.53 15.43 21.21
N SER A 170 -31.25 15.31 19.91
CA SER A 170 -30.57 14.14 19.36
C SER A 170 -29.12 14.03 19.84
N TYR A 171 -28.47 15.17 20.08
CA TYR A 171 -27.15 15.19 20.69
C TYR A 171 -27.17 14.64 22.13
N GLN A 172 -28.12 15.09 22.97
CA GLN A 172 -28.26 14.59 24.32
C GLN A 172 -28.55 13.08 24.34
N LYS A 173 -29.43 12.60 23.45
CA LYS A 173 -29.67 11.16 23.29
C LYS A 173 -28.44 10.39 22.83
N ALA A 174 -27.59 10.98 22.00
CA ALA A 174 -26.33 10.36 21.60
C ALA A 174 -25.33 10.29 22.80
N VAL A 175 -25.31 11.29 23.66
CA VAL A 175 -24.52 11.27 24.92
C VAL A 175 -25.02 10.15 25.83
N GLU A 176 -26.34 10.05 26.06
CA GLU A 176 -26.95 8.97 26.86
C GLU A 176 -26.67 7.59 26.24
N TRP A 177 -26.76 7.48 24.92
CA TRP A 177 -26.44 6.25 24.19
C TRP A 177 -24.99 5.83 24.45
N GLN A 178 -24.05 6.77 24.34
CA GLN A 178 -22.63 6.51 24.58
C GLN A 178 -22.37 6.03 26.01
N GLN A 179 -23.01 6.65 26.99
CA GLN A 179 -22.89 6.26 28.40
C GLN A 179 -23.44 4.85 28.65
N LYS A 180 -24.59 4.54 28.07
CA LYS A 180 -25.31 3.30 28.32
C LYS A 180 -24.80 2.13 27.49
N TYR A 181 -24.43 2.36 26.23
CA TYR A 181 -24.14 1.32 25.24
C TYR A 181 -22.75 1.37 24.65
N GLY A 182 -22.01 2.46 24.81
CA GLY A 182 -20.72 2.69 24.13
C GLY A 182 -19.64 1.64 24.41
N GLY A 183 -19.73 0.93 25.55
CA GLY A 183 -18.81 -0.17 25.89
C GLY A 183 -19.33 -1.56 25.54
N SER A 184 -20.64 -1.72 25.23
CA SER A 184 -21.29 -3.03 25.04
C SER A 184 -21.69 -3.29 23.59
N VAL A 185 -22.13 -2.28 22.85
CA VAL A 185 -22.56 -2.40 21.45
C VAL A 185 -21.36 -2.26 20.52
N LYS A 186 -21.04 -3.34 19.80
CA LYS A 186 -19.93 -3.36 18.83
C LYS A 186 -20.40 -2.79 17.49
N TYR A 187 -19.47 -2.24 16.70
CA TYR A 187 -19.81 -1.64 15.39
C TYR A 187 -20.51 -2.61 14.41
N ASN A 188 -20.27 -3.93 14.54
CA ASN A 188 -20.92 -4.99 13.74
C ASN A 188 -22.30 -5.41 14.23
N ASP A 189 -22.72 -4.95 15.42
CA ASP A 189 -24.03 -5.33 15.95
C ASP A 189 -25.14 -4.68 15.12
N PRO A 190 -26.27 -5.36 14.93
CA PRO A 190 -27.39 -4.82 14.19
C PRO A 190 -27.85 -3.47 14.72
N VAL A 191 -28.18 -2.57 13.80
CA VAL A 191 -28.74 -1.25 14.14
C VAL A 191 -30.21 -1.39 14.52
N VAL A 192 -30.58 -0.90 15.70
CA VAL A 192 -31.90 -1.08 16.27
C VAL A 192 -32.63 0.25 16.31
N TYR A 193 -33.85 0.30 15.71
CA TYR A 193 -34.74 1.46 15.80
C TYR A 193 -35.13 1.75 17.25
N GLY A 194 -35.21 3.02 17.60
CA GLY A 194 -35.53 3.48 18.98
C GLY A 194 -34.32 3.48 19.92
N ARG A 195 -33.36 2.60 19.70
CA ARG A 195 -32.08 2.57 20.46
C ARG A 195 -30.99 3.38 19.76
N ASP A 196 -30.75 3.09 18.52
CA ASP A 196 -29.60 3.61 17.76
C ASP A 196 -29.96 4.79 16.88
N TRP A 197 -31.25 4.90 16.54
CA TRP A 197 -31.79 5.96 15.70
C TRP A 197 -33.31 6.03 15.80
N ILE A 198 -33.87 7.20 15.42
CA ILE A 198 -35.30 7.39 15.25
C ILE A 198 -35.62 8.13 13.94
N PHE A 199 -36.89 8.05 13.55
CA PHE A 199 -37.52 8.88 12.52
C PHE A 199 -38.70 9.60 13.13
N ASP A 200 -38.74 10.93 13.04
CA ASP A 200 -39.79 11.76 13.65
C ASP A 200 -40.98 12.05 12.71
N GLY A 201 -40.96 11.45 11.53
CA GLY A 201 -41.94 11.71 10.48
C GLY A 201 -41.39 12.59 9.34
N ASN A 202 -40.36 13.38 9.59
CA ASN A 202 -39.71 14.25 8.62
C ASN A 202 -38.22 13.88 8.43
N ASP A 203 -37.52 13.72 9.54
CA ASP A 203 -36.07 13.55 9.54
C ASP A 203 -35.62 12.33 10.34
N LYS A 204 -34.42 11.84 10.03
CA LYS A 204 -33.77 10.75 10.74
C LYS A 204 -32.70 11.30 11.68
N TYR A 205 -32.71 10.84 12.90
CA TYR A 205 -31.73 11.21 13.93
C TYR A 205 -30.99 9.97 14.41
N GLY A 206 -29.65 9.99 14.29
CA GLY A 206 -28.77 8.92 14.76
C GLY A 206 -28.25 9.21 16.16
N TYR A 207 -28.29 8.20 17.02
CA TYR A 207 -27.78 8.26 18.38
C TYR A 207 -26.53 7.43 18.59
N ARG A 208 -26.43 6.32 17.81
CA ARG A 208 -25.32 5.40 17.90
C ARG A 208 -24.06 6.03 17.35
N ILE A 209 -23.04 6.05 18.23
CA ILE A 209 -21.69 6.46 17.86
C ILE A 209 -20.82 5.24 17.72
N TYR A 210 -20.11 5.15 16.62
CA TYR A 210 -19.16 4.07 16.37
C TYR A 210 -17.92 4.59 15.68
N ASP A 211 -16.82 3.89 15.90
CA ASP A 211 -15.56 4.19 15.24
C ASP A 211 -15.59 3.68 13.79
N GLY A 212 -15.84 4.58 12.85
CA GLY A 212 -15.87 4.26 11.42
C GLY A 212 -14.51 3.77 10.90
N VAL A 213 -13.43 4.24 11.48
CA VAL A 213 -12.07 3.79 11.12
C VAL A 213 -11.89 2.33 11.48
N LYS A 214 -12.24 1.93 12.71
CA LYS A 214 -12.20 0.52 13.14
C LYS A 214 -13.11 -0.39 12.33
N SER A 215 -14.19 0.14 11.76
CA SER A 215 -15.07 -0.63 10.89
C SER A 215 -14.40 -0.95 9.54
N MET A 216 -13.61 -0.03 9.00
CA MET A 216 -13.01 -0.12 7.67
C MET A 216 -11.56 -0.58 7.66
N VAL A 217 -10.83 -0.34 8.75
CA VAL A 217 -9.38 -0.59 8.83
C VAL A 217 -9.10 -1.72 9.81
N ARG A 218 -8.14 -2.56 9.50
CA ARG A 218 -7.62 -3.61 10.38
C ARG A 218 -6.63 -3.00 11.35
N ASP A 219 -6.60 -3.50 12.58
CA ASP A 219 -5.55 -3.15 13.54
C ASP A 219 -4.19 -3.67 13.06
N TRP A 220 -4.19 -4.87 12.47
CA TRP A 220 -3.02 -5.54 11.92
C TRP A 220 -3.37 -6.24 10.61
N ALA A 221 -2.52 -6.07 9.60
CA ALA A 221 -2.59 -6.78 8.34
C ALA A 221 -1.37 -7.72 8.22
N PRO A 222 -1.58 -9.05 8.29
CA PRO A 222 -0.50 -10.01 8.17
C PRO A 222 -0.06 -10.17 6.72
N SER A 223 1.22 -10.48 6.53
CA SER A 223 1.73 -10.98 5.27
C SER A 223 2.74 -12.10 5.50
N SER A 224 2.76 -13.07 4.60
CA SER A 224 3.72 -14.17 4.58
C SER A 224 4.33 -14.30 3.20
N GLN A 225 5.61 -14.53 3.16
CA GLN A 225 6.37 -14.77 1.94
C GLN A 225 7.25 -15.99 2.13
N HIS A 226 7.15 -16.92 1.20
CA HIS A 226 7.93 -18.13 1.17
C HIS A 226 8.69 -18.20 -0.15
N ASN A 227 10.00 -18.35 -0.11
CA ASN A 227 10.83 -18.45 -1.31
C ASN A 227 11.71 -19.70 -1.19
N LEU A 228 11.68 -20.51 -2.22
CA LEU A 228 12.53 -21.67 -2.40
C LEU A 228 13.41 -21.43 -3.63
N SER A 229 14.71 -21.46 -3.47
CA SER A 229 15.68 -21.34 -4.56
C SER A 229 16.56 -22.58 -4.62
N ILE A 230 16.72 -23.11 -5.81
CA ILE A 230 17.55 -24.27 -6.11
C ILE A 230 18.59 -23.84 -7.13
N ASN A 231 19.85 -23.81 -6.72
CA ASN A 231 20.97 -23.42 -7.55
C ASN A 231 21.91 -24.61 -7.77
N GLY A 232 22.41 -24.75 -8.97
CA GLY A 232 23.36 -25.81 -9.22
C GLY A 232 24.05 -25.69 -10.58
N LYS A 233 25.03 -26.57 -10.76
CA LYS A 233 25.74 -26.78 -11.99
C LYS A 233 25.92 -28.26 -12.25
N SER A 234 25.76 -28.67 -13.49
CA SER A 234 26.04 -30.04 -13.93
C SER A 234 26.82 -29.97 -15.23
N GLY A 235 28.10 -30.29 -15.18
CA GLY A 235 29.01 -30.15 -16.32
C GLY A 235 29.10 -28.70 -16.81
N LYS A 236 28.62 -28.45 -18.03
CA LYS A 236 28.62 -27.11 -18.66
C LYS A 236 27.32 -26.32 -18.42
N THR A 237 26.32 -26.94 -17.80
CA THR A 237 25.01 -26.33 -17.60
C THR A 237 24.87 -25.82 -16.18
N THR A 238 24.53 -24.54 -16.03
CA THR A 238 24.16 -23.93 -14.75
C THR A 238 22.65 -23.73 -14.73
N TYR A 239 22.03 -23.96 -13.59
CA TYR A 239 20.60 -23.75 -13.41
C TYR A 239 20.30 -23.00 -12.12
N ASN A 240 19.26 -22.18 -12.18
CA ASN A 240 18.65 -21.51 -11.04
C ASN A 240 17.14 -21.66 -11.18
N ILE A 241 16.49 -22.25 -10.16
CA ILE A 241 15.05 -22.45 -10.11
C ILE A 241 14.53 -21.75 -8.87
N GLY A 242 13.70 -20.76 -9.05
CA GLY A 242 13.03 -20.01 -7.98
C GLY A 242 11.54 -20.33 -7.92
N LEU A 243 11.03 -20.53 -6.70
CA LEU A 243 9.60 -20.64 -6.41
C LEU A 243 9.28 -19.68 -5.30
N GLY A 244 8.37 -18.73 -5.56
CA GLY A 244 7.90 -17.74 -4.59
C GLY A 244 6.40 -17.86 -4.36
N LEU A 245 6.00 -17.88 -3.08
CA LEU A 245 4.62 -17.76 -2.66
C LEU A 245 4.52 -16.56 -1.74
N MET A 246 3.59 -15.67 -2.05
CA MET A 246 3.32 -14.48 -1.24
C MET A 246 1.83 -14.37 -0.96
N ASN A 247 1.51 -14.19 0.30
CA ASN A 247 0.16 -13.84 0.74
C ASN A 247 0.25 -12.54 1.55
N GLN A 248 -0.46 -11.52 1.13
CA GLN A 248 -0.47 -10.23 1.81
C GLN A 248 -1.90 -9.72 1.95
N GLU A 249 -2.27 -9.38 3.18
CA GLU A 249 -3.54 -8.73 3.44
C GLU A 249 -3.37 -7.21 3.47
N GLY A 250 -4.37 -6.51 2.91
CA GLY A 250 -4.43 -5.06 2.96
C GLY A 250 -4.93 -4.54 4.30
N MET A 251 -4.61 -3.29 4.63
CA MET A 251 -5.12 -2.62 5.83
C MET A 251 -6.63 -2.39 5.80
N MET A 252 -7.23 -2.26 4.62
CA MET A 252 -8.68 -2.11 4.48
C MET A 252 -9.37 -3.46 4.62
N LYS A 253 -10.43 -3.51 5.42
CA LYS A 253 -11.31 -4.68 5.50
C LYS A 253 -12.13 -4.77 4.23
N ALA A 254 -12.19 -5.96 3.61
CA ALA A 254 -13.13 -6.18 2.52
C ALA A 254 -14.56 -5.96 3.02
N ALA A 255 -15.38 -5.27 2.23
CA ALA A 255 -16.81 -5.22 2.48
C ALA A 255 -17.34 -6.66 2.41
N LYS A 256 -17.98 -7.12 3.49
CA LYS A 256 -18.76 -8.35 3.42
C LYS A 256 -19.99 -8.04 2.59
N HIS A 257 -20.06 -8.57 1.39
CA HIS A 257 -21.31 -8.72 0.69
C HIS A 257 -22.02 -9.93 1.31
N ASP A 258 -23.01 -9.65 2.14
CA ASP A 258 -23.99 -10.64 2.57
C ASP A 258 -25.00 -10.87 1.44
#